data_2a5102eb91b6ef8a5b91de8f534dc92f
#
_entry.id   2a5102eb91b6ef8a5b91de8f534dc92f
#
_cell.length_a   1.000
_cell.length_b   1.000
_cell.length_c   1.000
_cell.angle_alpha   90.00
_cell.angle_beta   90.00
_cell.angle_gamma   90.00
#
_symmetry.space_group_name_H-M   'P 1'
#
loop_
_entity.id
_entity.type
_entity.pdbx_description
1 polymer ?
#
loop_
_entity_poly.entity_id
_entity_poly.type
_entity_poly.pdbx_seq_one_letter_code
_entity_poly.pdbx_strand_id
1 'polypeptide(L)'
;MTQAAASAGSELSTPPPAGRRPVLVLLLGALTALAPLSIDMYLPALPRMSADLSTGAVQAQLTLTACVVGLAAGQAVAGPLSDRLGRRRPLLAGLAAYAVASLLCVAAPTVETLIALRLVQGAAGAAGIVIARAIVRDLYDGAAAARFFSVLMLVNGLAPILAPVLGGQLLRIVPWPGVFAVLTAIGVALFLGSLLGLAETLPPGRRETGGPRATAAACRALVRDRAFTGYGLAIGLSFAAMFTYISGSPFVLQDIYGMSPQGFSIAFGVNSLGIVAAGQAGALLAGRVALTRLLAAGLAVVAAGGAVLLAAVLAGWGLHGVLPGLFLVAAGQGLVGPNATALALEGRPPRVAGTASALLGVAQFALGGAAAPLAGVAGPGTAVPMAVTIAALAVLAAAVAAAVAGAPKAVAPR
;
A
#
# COMPACT_ATOMS: atom_id res chain seq x y z
N MET A 1 18.35 36.46 -35.48
CA MET A 1 17.60 36.35 -34.21
C MET A 1 16.89 35.01 -34.08
N THR A 2 17.60 33.89 -34.18
CA THR A 2 16.97 32.54 -34.23
C THR A 2 17.73 31.47 -33.42
N GLN A 3 18.48 31.87 -32.39
CA GLN A 3 19.28 30.93 -31.57
C GLN A 3 19.06 31.06 -30.05
N ALA A 4 18.19 31.98 -29.62
CA ALA A 4 17.91 32.20 -28.18
C ALA A 4 16.69 31.41 -27.64
N ALA A 5 15.98 30.65 -28.47
CA ALA A 5 14.77 29.92 -28.08
C ALA A 5 15.01 28.44 -27.75
N ALA A 6 16.22 27.92 -27.88
CA ALA A 6 16.54 26.49 -27.70
C ALA A 6 17.17 26.14 -26.33
N SER A 7 17.40 27.12 -25.43
CA SER A 7 18.06 26.87 -24.14
C SER A 7 17.15 26.88 -22.91
N ALA A 8 15.81 26.87 -23.08
CA ALA A 8 14.85 26.68 -21.99
C ALA A 8 14.59 25.18 -21.71
N GLY A 9 15.57 24.31 -22.02
CA GLY A 9 15.57 22.88 -21.70
C GLY A 9 15.92 22.68 -20.23
N SER A 10 14.96 22.18 -19.47
CA SER A 10 15.03 21.40 -18.21
C SER A 10 16.35 21.55 -17.42
N GLU A 11 16.56 22.66 -16.72
CA GLU A 11 17.50 22.68 -15.59
C GLU A 11 16.93 21.82 -14.48
N LEU A 12 17.25 20.54 -14.49
CA LEU A 12 17.08 19.68 -13.33
C LEU A 12 17.87 20.27 -12.16
N SER A 13 17.30 20.21 -10.96
CA SER A 13 18.08 20.51 -9.76
C SER A 13 19.29 19.56 -9.76
N THR A 14 20.50 20.10 -9.64
CA THR A 14 21.75 19.33 -9.71
C THR A 14 21.71 18.15 -8.73
N PRO A 15 21.95 16.92 -9.19
CA PRO A 15 21.98 15.77 -8.30
C PRO A 15 23.08 15.96 -7.25
N PRO A 16 22.89 15.46 -6.02
CA PRO A 16 23.86 15.60 -4.96
C PRO A 16 25.21 14.98 -5.36
N PRO A 17 26.33 15.49 -4.81
CA PRO A 17 27.67 14.96 -5.07
C PRO A 17 27.71 13.47 -4.77
N ALA A 18 28.59 12.73 -5.48
CA ALA A 18 28.63 11.27 -5.48
C ALA A 18 28.64 10.63 -4.08
N GLY A 19 29.32 11.26 -3.09
CA GLY A 19 29.36 10.79 -1.70
C GLY A 19 28.04 10.88 -0.92
N ARG A 20 27.08 11.72 -1.34
CA ARG A 20 25.75 11.85 -0.69
C ARG A 20 24.67 11.00 -1.34
N ARG A 21 24.92 10.37 -2.48
CA ARG A 21 23.93 9.53 -3.19
C ARG A 21 23.45 8.33 -2.38
N PRO A 22 24.32 7.53 -1.70
CA PRO A 22 23.85 6.38 -0.91
C PRO A 22 22.97 6.82 0.28
N VAL A 23 23.29 7.93 0.94
CA VAL A 23 22.49 8.46 2.03
C VAL A 23 21.08 8.89 1.53
N LEU A 24 21.01 9.53 0.38
CA LEU A 24 19.73 9.90 -0.23
C LEU A 24 18.91 8.65 -0.61
N VAL A 25 19.54 7.63 -1.18
CA VAL A 25 18.88 6.35 -1.52
C VAL A 25 18.29 5.70 -0.27
N LEU A 26 19.07 5.60 0.81
CA LEU A 26 18.63 5.05 2.08
C LEU A 26 17.47 5.86 2.67
N LEU A 27 17.59 7.18 2.69
CA LEU A 27 16.57 8.07 3.23
C LEU A 27 15.24 7.94 2.46
N LEU A 28 15.28 8.05 1.12
CA LEU A 28 14.07 7.94 0.30
C LEU A 28 13.49 6.52 0.32
N GLY A 29 14.33 5.49 0.38
CA GLY A 29 13.90 4.11 0.60
C GLY A 29 13.17 3.93 1.93
N ALA A 30 13.76 4.41 3.03
CA ALA A 30 13.16 4.34 4.36
C ALA A 30 11.86 5.15 4.47
N LEU A 31 11.75 6.31 3.80
CA LEU A 31 10.51 7.07 3.69
C LEU A 31 9.39 6.27 3.01
N THR A 32 9.70 5.48 1.97
CA THR A 32 8.69 4.64 1.31
C THR A 32 8.32 3.41 2.12
N ALA A 33 9.23 2.89 2.97
CA ALA A 33 8.98 1.77 3.85
C ALA A 33 8.08 2.13 5.06
N LEU A 34 7.89 3.42 5.35
CA LEU A 34 7.18 3.87 6.56
C LEU A 34 5.73 3.36 6.61
N ALA A 35 5.03 3.26 5.46
CA ALA A 35 3.67 2.76 5.42
C ALA A 35 3.57 1.25 5.71
N PRO A 36 4.30 0.35 5.01
CA PRO A 36 4.26 -1.06 5.37
C PRO A 36 4.78 -1.30 6.80
N LEU A 37 5.79 -0.59 7.28
CA LEU A 37 6.19 -0.69 8.68
C LEU A 37 5.05 -0.33 9.63
N SER A 38 4.31 0.74 9.35
CA SER A 38 3.20 1.20 10.18
C SER A 38 2.02 0.22 10.19
N ILE A 39 1.80 -0.52 9.12
CA ILE A 39 0.70 -1.48 8.98
C ILE A 39 1.12 -2.85 9.48
N ASP A 40 2.22 -3.39 8.95
CA ASP A 40 2.54 -4.81 9.05
C ASP A 40 3.32 -5.16 10.33
N MET A 41 4.14 -4.23 10.87
CA MET A 41 4.94 -4.48 12.07
C MET A 41 4.08 -4.69 13.32
N TYR A 42 2.88 -4.14 13.33
CA TYR A 42 1.97 -4.21 14.45
C TYR A 42 0.93 -5.35 14.34
N LEU A 43 0.81 -6.00 13.15
CA LEU A 43 -0.13 -7.11 12.93
C LEU A 43 -0.04 -8.24 13.97
N PRO A 44 1.16 -8.75 14.32
CA PRO A 44 1.26 -9.81 15.33
C PRO A 44 0.79 -9.39 16.73
N ALA A 45 0.69 -8.09 16.98
CA ALA A 45 0.25 -7.52 18.26
C ALA A 45 -1.27 -7.39 18.40
N LEU A 46 -2.03 -7.46 17.30
CA LEU A 46 -3.47 -7.18 17.28
C LEU A 46 -4.29 -7.96 18.32
N PRO A 47 -4.11 -9.30 18.48
CA PRO A 47 -4.87 -10.05 19.49
C PRO A 47 -4.60 -9.57 20.91
N ARG A 48 -3.32 -9.36 21.28
CA ARG A 48 -2.94 -8.84 22.60
C ARG A 48 -3.47 -7.44 22.85
N MET A 49 -3.35 -6.55 21.85
CA MET A 49 -3.90 -5.21 21.92
C MET A 49 -5.43 -5.23 22.14
N SER A 50 -6.13 -6.10 21.42
CA SER A 50 -7.58 -6.28 21.56
C SER A 50 -7.95 -6.70 23.00
N ALA A 51 -7.19 -7.63 23.58
CA ALA A 51 -7.40 -8.08 24.96
C ALA A 51 -7.09 -6.96 25.98
N ASP A 52 -5.94 -6.28 25.85
CA ASP A 52 -5.52 -5.23 26.77
C ASP A 52 -6.47 -4.01 26.77
N LEU A 53 -7.01 -3.64 25.59
CA LEU A 53 -7.98 -2.56 25.45
C LEU A 53 -9.43 -3.03 25.68
N SER A 54 -9.64 -4.28 26.10
CA SER A 54 -10.96 -4.89 26.35
C SER A 54 -11.95 -4.67 25.20
N THR A 55 -11.47 -4.88 23.96
CA THR A 55 -12.23 -4.62 22.73
C THR A 55 -12.36 -5.86 21.84
N GLY A 56 -13.28 -5.83 20.87
CA GLY A 56 -13.46 -6.92 19.92
C GLY A 56 -12.52 -6.86 18.72
N ALA A 57 -12.44 -7.96 17.97
CA ALA A 57 -11.64 -8.06 16.76
C ALA A 57 -11.98 -6.99 15.71
N VAL A 58 -13.27 -6.66 15.56
CA VAL A 58 -13.73 -5.62 14.61
C VAL A 58 -13.13 -4.25 14.93
N GLN A 59 -13.19 -3.82 16.20
CA GLN A 59 -12.61 -2.53 16.61
C GLN A 59 -11.10 -2.52 16.47
N ALA A 60 -10.43 -3.63 16.79
CA ALA A 60 -9.01 -3.77 16.58
C ALA A 60 -8.63 -3.67 15.08
N GLN A 61 -9.40 -4.29 14.18
CA GLN A 61 -9.23 -4.19 12.73
C GLN A 61 -9.49 -2.77 12.20
N LEU A 62 -10.42 -2.01 12.83
CA LEU A 62 -10.65 -0.60 12.49
C LEU A 62 -9.42 0.28 12.71
N THR A 63 -8.49 -0.08 13.59
CA THR A 63 -7.22 0.64 13.75
C THR A 63 -6.34 0.53 12.49
N LEU A 64 -6.34 -0.63 11.82
CA LEU A 64 -5.67 -0.82 10.52
C LEU A 64 -6.39 -0.05 9.42
N THR A 65 -7.72 -0.20 9.36
CA THR A 65 -8.57 0.53 8.41
C THR A 65 -8.34 2.03 8.50
N ALA A 66 -8.34 2.59 9.71
CA ALA A 66 -8.11 4.01 9.95
C ALA A 66 -6.73 4.46 9.42
N CYS A 67 -5.68 3.67 9.67
CA CYS A 67 -4.35 3.97 9.15
C CYS A 67 -4.31 3.99 7.61
N VAL A 68 -4.95 3.01 6.96
CA VAL A 68 -5.00 2.89 5.50
C VAL A 68 -5.85 3.99 4.87
N VAL A 69 -6.99 4.33 5.48
CA VAL A 69 -7.82 5.48 5.07
C VAL A 69 -7.04 6.78 5.23
N GLY A 70 -6.33 6.92 6.34
CA GLY A 70 -5.42 8.04 6.56
C GLY A 70 -4.35 8.15 5.47
N LEU A 71 -3.69 7.03 5.13
CA LEU A 71 -2.71 6.95 4.04
C LEU A 71 -3.31 7.40 2.69
N ALA A 72 -4.51 6.94 2.36
CA ALA A 72 -5.20 7.33 1.12
C ALA A 72 -5.49 8.85 1.09
N ALA A 73 -6.07 9.37 2.17
CA ALA A 73 -6.37 10.80 2.30
C ALA A 73 -5.09 11.65 2.28
N GLY A 74 -4.07 11.22 3.02
CA GLY A 74 -2.79 11.90 3.07
C GLY A 74 -2.07 11.94 1.72
N GLN A 75 -2.12 10.87 0.93
CA GLN A 75 -1.57 10.86 -0.43
C GLN A 75 -2.26 11.87 -1.35
N ALA A 76 -3.58 11.99 -1.25
CA ALA A 76 -4.35 12.95 -2.05
C ALA A 76 -3.99 14.41 -1.72
N VAL A 77 -3.59 14.68 -0.47
CA VAL A 77 -3.22 16.03 0.00
C VAL A 77 -1.72 16.32 -0.17
N ALA A 78 -0.86 15.37 0.20
CA ALA A 78 0.60 15.58 0.24
C ALA A 78 1.20 15.87 -1.15
N GLY A 79 0.68 15.26 -2.21
CA GLY A 79 1.11 15.51 -3.59
C GLY A 79 0.96 16.99 -3.96
N PRO A 80 -0.29 17.47 -4.13
CA PRO A 80 -0.55 18.87 -4.49
C PRO A 80 0.07 19.89 -3.52
N LEU A 81 0.12 19.58 -2.22
CA LEU A 81 0.73 20.45 -1.24
C LEU A 81 2.23 20.59 -1.47
N SER A 82 2.91 19.49 -1.79
CA SER A 82 4.35 19.48 -2.07
C SER A 82 4.69 20.15 -3.41
N ASP A 83 3.77 20.10 -4.40
CA ASP A 83 3.94 20.78 -5.68
C ASP A 83 3.82 22.32 -5.53
N ARG A 84 3.06 22.79 -4.54
CA ARG A 84 2.87 24.21 -4.26
C ARG A 84 3.90 24.80 -3.31
N LEU A 85 4.20 24.10 -2.20
CA LEU A 85 5.05 24.63 -1.11
C LEU A 85 6.53 24.23 -1.26
N GLY A 86 6.86 23.37 -2.24
CA GLY A 86 8.14 22.69 -2.33
C GLY A 86 8.11 21.36 -1.58
N ARG A 87 9.12 20.51 -1.79
CA ARG A 87 9.15 19.14 -1.27
C ARG A 87 9.48 19.07 0.22
N ARG A 88 10.45 19.89 0.65
CA ARG A 88 11.05 19.77 1.99
C ARG A 88 10.09 20.12 3.11
N ARG A 89 9.35 21.24 3.01
CA ARG A 89 8.46 21.73 4.09
C ARG A 89 7.31 20.75 4.38
N PRO A 90 6.51 20.28 3.41
CA PRO A 90 5.43 19.33 3.65
C PRO A 90 5.95 17.96 4.14
N LEU A 91 7.13 17.52 3.67
CA LEU A 91 7.75 16.29 4.15
C LEU A 91 8.10 16.37 5.64
N LEU A 92 8.77 17.44 6.07
CA LEU A 92 9.14 17.63 7.48
C LEU A 92 7.90 17.77 8.37
N ALA A 93 6.87 18.51 7.94
CA ALA A 93 5.62 18.62 8.67
C ALA A 93 4.92 17.25 8.81
N GLY A 94 4.87 16.46 7.72
CA GLY A 94 4.32 15.11 7.74
C GLY A 94 5.09 14.18 8.67
N LEU A 95 6.43 14.18 8.62
CA LEU A 95 7.25 13.33 9.49
C LEU A 95 7.15 13.72 10.97
N ALA A 96 7.09 15.01 11.29
CA ALA A 96 6.85 15.48 12.64
C ALA A 96 5.47 15.03 13.17
N ALA A 97 4.42 15.23 12.35
CA ALA A 97 3.07 14.78 12.68
C ALA A 97 3.00 13.25 12.85
N TYR A 98 3.70 12.49 11.99
CA TYR A 98 3.80 11.03 12.09
C TYR A 98 4.46 10.59 13.40
N ALA A 99 5.59 11.20 13.76
CA ALA A 99 6.31 10.87 15.00
C ALA A 99 5.46 11.18 16.23
N VAL A 100 4.78 12.35 16.25
CA VAL A 100 3.88 12.73 17.34
C VAL A 100 2.68 11.79 17.43
N ALA A 101 2.02 11.48 16.31
CA ALA A 101 0.90 10.54 16.30
C ALA A 101 1.32 9.15 16.76
N SER A 102 2.50 8.66 16.33
CA SER A 102 3.06 7.39 16.77
C SER A 102 3.33 7.37 18.27
N LEU A 103 3.90 8.45 18.81
CA LEU A 103 4.15 8.59 20.24
C LEU A 103 2.86 8.58 21.06
N LEU A 104 1.83 9.28 20.58
CA LEU A 104 0.51 9.28 21.21
C LEU A 104 -0.15 7.91 21.17
N CYS A 105 0.06 7.11 20.11
CA CYS A 105 -0.41 5.71 20.05
C CYS A 105 0.17 4.84 21.17
N VAL A 106 1.39 5.13 21.68
CA VAL A 106 1.97 4.40 22.82
C VAL A 106 1.12 4.54 24.07
N ALA A 107 0.52 5.70 24.27
CA ALA A 107 -0.25 6.05 25.47
C ALA A 107 -1.78 6.04 25.23
N ALA A 108 -2.25 5.45 24.12
CA ALA A 108 -3.67 5.42 23.79
C ALA A 108 -4.48 4.63 24.85
N PRO A 109 -5.41 5.27 25.58
CA PRO A 109 -6.12 4.62 26.68
C PRO A 109 -7.29 3.73 26.22
N THR A 110 -7.80 3.96 25.00
CA THR A 110 -8.96 3.24 24.44
C THR A 110 -8.72 2.94 22.96
N VAL A 111 -9.46 1.98 22.43
CA VAL A 111 -9.38 1.61 21.00
C VAL A 111 -9.84 2.75 20.09
N GLU A 112 -10.84 3.56 20.50
CA GLU A 112 -11.33 4.71 19.75
C GLU A 112 -10.26 5.78 19.60
N THR A 113 -9.54 6.07 20.70
CA THR A 113 -8.39 6.98 20.68
C THR A 113 -7.31 6.44 19.74
N LEU A 114 -7.03 5.15 19.82
CA LEU A 114 -6.04 4.52 18.93
C LEU A 114 -6.49 4.60 17.47
N ILE A 115 -7.77 4.35 17.14
CA ILE A 115 -8.33 4.48 15.78
C ILE A 115 -8.10 5.91 15.24
N ALA A 116 -8.44 6.93 16.03
CA ALA A 116 -8.26 8.33 15.64
C ALA A 116 -6.79 8.67 15.39
N LEU A 117 -5.90 8.24 16.29
CA LEU A 117 -4.46 8.47 16.16
C LEU A 117 -3.86 7.71 14.96
N ARG A 118 -4.34 6.51 14.67
CA ARG A 118 -3.93 5.73 13.50
C ARG A 118 -4.32 6.39 12.19
N LEU A 119 -5.50 7.04 12.14
CA LEU A 119 -5.91 7.85 10.98
C LEU A 119 -4.92 8.99 10.73
N VAL A 120 -4.58 9.73 11.78
CA VAL A 120 -3.61 10.84 11.71
C VAL A 120 -2.23 10.34 11.34
N GLN A 121 -1.77 9.24 11.95
CA GLN A 121 -0.48 8.61 11.68
C GLN A 121 -0.38 8.19 10.19
N GLY A 122 -1.43 7.54 9.66
CA GLY A 122 -1.49 7.16 8.25
C GLY A 122 -1.44 8.37 7.31
N ALA A 123 -2.26 9.39 7.60
CA ALA A 123 -2.29 10.61 6.79
C ALA A 123 -0.93 11.34 6.77
N ALA A 124 -0.27 11.42 7.90
CA ALA A 124 1.04 12.01 8.05
C ALA A 124 2.14 11.20 7.34
N GLY A 125 2.12 9.86 7.49
CA GLY A 125 3.08 8.95 6.86
C GLY A 125 3.02 8.94 5.34
N ALA A 126 1.86 9.25 4.76
CA ALA A 126 1.66 9.35 3.31
C ALA A 126 2.60 10.38 2.63
N ALA A 127 2.98 11.44 3.36
CA ALA A 127 3.90 12.45 2.86
C ALA A 127 5.26 11.84 2.48
N GLY A 128 5.77 10.89 3.25
CA GLY A 128 7.03 10.19 2.97
C GLY A 128 6.99 9.47 1.62
N ILE A 129 5.93 8.72 1.35
CA ILE A 129 5.79 7.92 0.13
C ILE A 129 5.68 8.80 -1.11
N VAL A 130 4.79 9.80 -1.06
CA VAL A 130 4.49 10.65 -2.23
C VAL A 130 5.67 11.54 -2.55
N ILE A 131 6.22 12.20 -1.52
CA ILE A 131 7.28 13.18 -1.72
C ILE A 131 8.61 12.50 -2.06
N ALA A 132 8.91 11.31 -1.52
CA ALA A 132 10.10 10.55 -1.93
C ALA A 132 10.11 10.26 -3.44
N ARG A 133 8.97 9.83 -4.00
CA ARG A 133 8.83 9.59 -5.45
C ARG A 133 8.97 10.88 -6.27
N ALA A 134 8.44 11.99 -5.75
CA ALA A 134 8.53 13.29 -6.39
C ALA A 134 9.99 13.79 -6.42
N ILE A 135 10.73 13.65 -5.31
CA ILE A 135 12.15 14.01 -5.22
C ILE A 135 13.00 13.23 -6.24
N VAL A 136 12.72 11.92 -6.40
CA VAL A 136 13.44 11.12 -7.43
C VAL A 136 13.21 11.72 -8.82
N ARG A 137 11.98 12.11 -9.16
CA ARG A 137 11.66 12.73 -10.46
C ARG A 137 12.23 14.14 -10.62
N ASP A 138 12.43 14.87 -9.52
CA ASP A 138 13.01 16.21 -9.55
C ASP A 138 14.54 16.17 -9.76
N LEU A 139 15.20 15.08 -9.34
CA LEU A 139 16.66 14.96 -9.32
C LEU A 139 17.24 14.06 -10.43
N TYR A 140 16.46 13.13 -10.97
CA TYR A 140 16.96 12.10 -11.88
C TYR A 140 16.00 11.88 -13.06
N ASP A 141 16.58 11.71 -14.25
CA ASP A 141 15.89 11.37 -15.49
C ASP A 141 16.37 10.04 -16.09
N GLY A 142 15.59 9.52 -17.03
CA GLY A 142 15.94 8.37 -17.86
C GLY A 142 16.38 7.14 -17.05
N ALA A 143 17.52 6.57 -17.39
CA ALA A 143 18.06 5.36 -16.77
C ALA A 143 18.41 5.53 -15.29
N ALA A 144 18.83 6.73 -14.87
CA ALA A 144 19.15 7.00 -13.46
C ALA A 144 17.89 7.00 -12.59
N ALA A 145 16.81 7.63 -13.05
CA ALA A 145 15.51 7.58 -12.38
C ALA A 145 14.98 6.13 -12.31
N ALA A 146 15.06 5.38 -13.41
CA ALA A 146 14.61 3.98 -13.45
C ALA A 146 15.35 3.11 -12.43
N ARG A 147 16.68 3.25 -12.32
CA ARG A 147 17.47 2.54 -11.30
C ARG A 147 17.06 2.91 -9.89
N PHE A 148 16.79 4.18 -9.63
CA PHE A 148 16.37 4.64 -8.30
C PHE A 148 15.00 4.09 -7.95
N PHE A 149 14.04 4.15 -8.88
CA PHE A 149 12.71 3.55 -8.68
C PHE A 149 12.79 2.03 -8.46
N SER A 150 13.72 1.32 -9.12
CA SER A 150 13.94 -0.12 -8.87
C SER A 150 14.36 -0.39 -7.43
N VAL A 151 15.21 0.47 -6.83
CA VAL A 151 15.58 0.36 -5.41
C VAL A 151 14.38 0.63 -4.51
N LEU A 152 13.59 1.67 -4.80
CA LEU A 152 12.36 1.93 -4.03
C LEU A 152 11.37 0.76 -4.11
N MET A 153 11.24 0.13 -5.28
CA MET A 153 10.39 -1.06 -5.47
C MET A 153 10.92 -2.26 -4.67
N LEU A 154 12.23 -2.45 -4.63
CA LEU A 154 12.85 -3.49 -3.79
C LEU A 154 12.54 -3.27 -2.31
N VAL A 155 12.67 -2.04 -1.81
CA VAL A 155 12.33 -1.68 -0.42
C VAL A 155 10.85 -1.93 -0.14
N ASN A 156 9.95 -1.49 -1.05
CA ASN A 156 8.51 -1.72 -0.92
C ASN A 156 8.14 -3.22 -0.95
N GLY A 157 8.89 -4.06 -1.66
CA GLY A 157 8.70 -5.51 -1.67
C GLY A 157 9.23 -6.20 -0.42
N LEU A 158 10.37 -5.73 0.13
CA LEU A 158 10.98 -6.31 1.33
C LEU A 158 10.30 -5.85 2.63
N ALA A 159 9.78 -4.63 2.68
CA ALA A 159 9.20 -4.08 3.89
C ALA A 159 8.01 -4.92 4.43
N PRO A 160 7.04 -5.38 3.64
CA PRO A 160 5.98 -6.26 4.12
C PRO A 160 6.46 -7.66 4.58
N ILE A 161 7.64 -8.08 4.13
CA ILE A 161 8.25 -9.33 4.59
C ILE A 161 8.91 -9.13 5.97
N LEU A 162 9.68 -8.06 6.09
CA LEU A 162 10.49 -7.80 7.28
C LEU A 162 9.67 -7.20 8.42
N ALA A 163 8.67 -6.34 8.12
CA ALA A 163 7.93 -5.61 9.14
C ALA A 163 7.23 -6.53 10.16
N PRO A 164 6.42 -7.55 9.76
CA PRO A 164 5.79 -8.42 10.75
C PRO A 164 6.80 -9.32 11.48
N VAL A 165 7.90 -9.70 10.82
CA VAL A 165 8.97 -10.48 11.46
C VAL A 165 9.64 -9.65 12.56
N LEU A 166 9.98 -8.39 12.26
CA LEU A 166 10.52 -7.46 13.25
C LEU A 166 9.50 -7.21 14.38
N GLY A 167 8.21 -7.02 14.04
CA GLY A 167 7.15 -6.86 15.02
C GLY A 167 7.00 -8.08 15.93
N GLY A 168 6.97 -9.28 15.37
CA GLY A 168 6.89 -10.52 16.15
C GLY A 168 8.08 -10.75 17.08
N GLN A 169 9.30 -10.40 16.64
CA GLN A 169 10.48 -10.47 17.52
C GLN A 169 10.44 -9.39 18.60
N LEU A 170 10.00 -8.19 18.26
CA LEU A 170 9.87 -7.09 19.20
C LEU A 170 8.90 -7.44 20.35
N LEU A 171 7.81 -8.13 20.08
CA LEU A 171 6.82 -8.58 21.07
C LEU A 171 7.36 -9.62 22.06
N ARG A 172 8.59 -10.14 21.89
CA ARG A 172 9.25 -11.00 22.87
C ARG A 172 9.85 -10.20 24.03
N ILE A 173 10.17 -8.93 23.79
CA ILE A 173 10.93 -8.08 24.72
C ILE A 173 10.15 -6.86 25.21
N VAL A 174 9.11 -6.43 24.47
CA VAL A 174 8.26 -5.30 24.84
C VAL A 174 6.78 -5.62 24.62
N PRO A 175 5.86 -4.99 25.40
CA PRO A 175 4.43 -5.08 25.13
C PRO A 175 4.06 -4.37 23.81
N TRP A 176 2.82 -4.58 23.33
CA TRP A 176 2.37 -4.06 22.03
C TRP A 176 2.55 -2.53 21.83
N PRO A 177 2.45 -1.64 22.86
CA PRO A 177 2.73 -0.22 22.66
C PRO A 177 4.18 0.05 22.26
N GLY A 178 5.11 -0.85 22.58
CA GLY A 178 6.51 -0.76 22.17
C GLY A 178 6.71 -0.75 20.65
N VAL A 179 5.77 -1.34 19.88
CA VAL A 179 5.79 -1.24 18.41
C VAL A 179 5.65 0.21 17.97
N PHE A 180 4.74 0.96 18.61
CA PHE A 180 4.55 2.39 18.29
C PHE A 180 5.73 3.25 18.77
N ALA A 181 6.39 2.86 19.88
CA ALA A 181 7.63 3.52 20.32
C ALA A 181 8.75 3.36 19.27
N VAL A 182 8.91 2.18 18.68
CA VAL A 182 9.86 1.95 17.58
C VAL A 182 9.47 2.75 16.34
N LEU A 183 8.18 2.79 15.97
CA LEU A 183 7.70 3.63 14.87
C LEU A 183 7.95 5.12 15.12
N THR A 184 7.82 5.59 16.38
CA THR A 184 8.17 6.95 16.77
C THR A 184 9.66 7.20 16.53
N ALA A 185 10.52 6.30 17.00
CA ALA A 185 11.97 6.43 16.81
C ALA A 185 12.36 6.46 15.33
N ILE A 186 11.74 5.62 14.49
CA ILE A 186 11.92 5.64 13.03
C ILE A 186 11.44 6.98 12.45
N GLY A 187 10.26 7.46 12.86
CA GLY A 187 9.71 8.76 12.42
C GLY A 187 10.64 9.93 12.76
N VAL A 188 11.17 9.97 14.00
CA VAL A 188 12.12 10.98 14.43
C VAL A 188 13.44 10.86 13.65
N ALA A 189 13.97 9.67 13.45
CA ALA A 189 15.19 9.45 12.67
C ALA A 189 15.02 9.93 11.22
N LEU A 190 13.88 9.64 10.59
CA LEU A 190 13.58 10.12 9.24
C LEU A 190 13.36 11.63 9.18
N PHE A 191 12.73 12.21 10.20
CA PHE A 191 12.59 13.66 10.34
C PHE A 191 13.96 14.34 10.41
N LEU A 192 14.83 13.89 11.32
CA LEU A 192 16.17 14.44 11.48
C LEU A 192 17.04 14.20 10.23
N GLY A 193 16.98 13.00 9.65
CA GLY A 193 17.69 12.69 8.42
C GLY A 193 17.24 13.58 7.24
N SER A 194 15.93 13.86 7.14
CA SER A 194 15.40 14.76 6.13
C SER A 194 15.74 16.22 6.43
N LEU A 195 15.70 16.63 7.69
CA LEU A 195 16.03 17.99 8.12
C LEU A 195 17.48 18.34 7.81
N LEU A 196 18.41 17.42 8.07
CA LEU A 196 19.85 17.63 7.95
C LEU A 196 20.40 17.28 6.55
N GLY A 197 19.80 16.27 5.89
CA GLY A 197 20.32 15.70 4.65
C GLY A 197 19.60 16.11 3.36
N LEU A 198 18.37 16.63 3.45
CA LEU A 198 17.56 16.93 2.27
C LEU A 198 17.49 18.44 2.01
N ALA A 199 18.01 18.88 0.86
CA ALA A 199 17.77 20.21 0.34
C ALA A 199 16.41 20.29 -0.38
N GLU A 200 15.90 21.52 -0.62
CA GLU A 200 14.71 21.70 -1.44
C GLU A 200 15.00 21.35 -2.91
N THR A 201 14.19 20.46 -3.48
CA THR A 201 14.38 19.96 -4.86
C THR A 201 13.43 20.62 -5.87
N LEU A 202 12.40 21.34 -5.40
CA LEU A 202 11.46 22.06 -6.26
C LEU A 202 11.58 23.59 -6.06
N PRO A 203 12.37 24.29 -6.90
CA PRO A 203 12.55 25.72 -6.78
C PRO A 203 11.24 26.49 -7.03
N PRO A 204 11.09 27.71 -6.49
CA PRO A 204 9.83 28.46 -6.56
C PRO A 204 9.26 28.65 -7.98
N GLY A 205 10.11 28.82 -8.98
CA GLY A 205 9.71 29.02 -10.38
C GLY A 205 9.13 27.77 -11.08
N ARG A 206 9.26 26.58 -10.47
CA ARG A 206 8.75 25.29 -11.00
C ARG A 206 7.55 24.75 -10.24
N ARG A 207 7.05 25.51 -9.25
CA ARG A 207 5.90 25.10 -8.44
C ARG A 207 4.61 25.24 -9.23
N GLU A 208 3.81 24.18 -9.24
CA GLU A 208 2.54 24.20 -9.97
C GLU A 208 1.49 25.09 -9.31
N THR A 209 0.80 25.86 -10.14
CA THR A 209 -0.41 26.62 -9.79
C THR A 209 -1.69 25.92 -10.25
N GLY A 210 -1.62 24.62 -10.60
CA GLY A 210 -2.74 23.83 -11.11
C GLY A 210 -3.96 23.88 -10.19
N GLY A 211 -5.10 24.30 -10.73
CA GLY A 211 -6.32 24.49 -9.95
C GLY A 211 -7.02 23.14 -9.68
N PRO A 212 -7.73 23.00 -8.54
CA PRO A 212 -8.46 21.77 -8.16
C PRO A 212 -9.57 21.39 -9.17
N ARG A 213 -10.04 22.34 -9.96
CA ARG A 213 -11.05 22.11 -11.00
C ARG A 213 -10.56 21.21 -12.14
N ALA A 214 -9.31 21.37 -12.58
CA ALA A 214 -8.72 20.53 -13.63
C ALA A 214 -8.55 19.08 -13.15
N THR A 215 -8.09 18.91 -11.91
CA THR A 215 -7.97 17.58 -11.29
C THR A 215 -9.35 16.91 -11.14
N ALA A 216 -10.37 17.64 -10.68
CA ALA A 216 -11.73 17.11 -10.56
C ALA A 216 -12.34 16.72 -11.92
N ALA A 217 -12.07 17.50 -12.98
CA ALA A 217 -12.51 17.16 -14.34
C ALA A 217 -11.82 15.88 -14.84
N ALA A 218 -10.52 15.72 -14.62
CA ALA A 218 -9.77 14.51 -14.96
C ALA A 218 -10.30 13.28 -14.19
N CYS A 219 -10.55 13.42 -12.88
CA CYS A 219 -11.14 12.36 -12.07
C CYS A 219 -12.51 11.93 -12.62
N ARG A 220 -13.38 12.90 -12.95
CA ARG A 220 -14.71 12.60 -13.51
C ARG A 220 -14.62 11.88 -14.86
N ALA A 221 -13.69 12.27 -15.72
CA ALA A 221 -13.47 11.62 -17.01
C ALA A 221 -13.00 10.16 -16.84
N LEU A 222 -12.06 9.93 -15.92
CA LEU A 222 -11.53 8.60 -15.61
C LEU A 222 -12.61 7.67 -15.04
N VAL A 223 -13.41 8.14 -14.09
CA VAL A 223 -14.49 7.34 -13.47
C VAL A 223 -15.60 6.99 -14.47
N ARG A 224 -15.80 7.78 -15.52
CA ARG A 224 -16.76 7.48 -16.59
C ARG A 224 -16.24 6.49 -17.62
N ASP A 225 -14.95 6.26 -17.67
CA ASP A 225 -14.34 5.31 -18.57
C ASP A 225 -14.52 3.86 -18.04
N ARG A 226 -15.22 3.04 -18.78
CA ARG A 226 -15.56 1.66 -18.39
C ARG A 226 -14.33 0.78 -18.16
N ALA A 227 -13.31 0.91 -19.01
CA ALA A 227 -12.09 0.11 -18.88
C ALA A 227 -11.32 0.49 -17.61
N PHE A 228 -11.14 1.80 -17.37
CA PHE A 228 -10.49 2.30 -16.16
C PHE A 228 -11.23 1.86 -14.90
N THR A 229 -12.52 2.09 -14.84
CA THR A 229 -13.34 1.77 -13.67
C THR A 229 -13.39 0.27 -13.44
N GLY A 230 -13.50 -0.52 -14.49
CA GLY A 230 -13.55 -1.98 -14.39
C GLY A 230 -12.23 -2.60 -13.91
N TYR A 231 -11.09 -2.22 -14.47
CA TYR A 231 -9.80 -2.67 -13.96
C TYR A 231 -9.50 -2.08 -12.59
N GLY A 232 -9.93 -0.85 -12.31
CA GLY A 232 -9.84 -0.21 -10.99
C GLY A 232 -10.66 -0.95 -9.93
N LEU A 233 -11.87 -1.41 -10.26
CA LEU A 233 -12.68 -2.24 -9.37
C LEU A 233 -12.07 -3.64 -9.20
N ALA A 234 -11.57 -4.27 -10.24
CA ALA A 234 -10.95 -5.58 -10.16
C ALA A 234 -9.73 -5.57 -9.22
N ILE A 235 -8.82 -4.59 -9.36
CA ILE A 235 -7.69 -4.44 -8.44
C ILE A 235 -8.13 -4.07 -7.02
N GLY A 236 -9.15 -3.21 -6.89
CA GLY A 236 -9.66 -2.79 -5.58
C GLY A 236 -10.33 -3.94 -4.82
N LEU A 237 -11.14 -4.75 -5.48
CA LEU A 237 -11.79 -5.94 -4.89
C LEU A 237 -10.78 -7.03 -4.54
N SER A 238 -9.79 -7.28 -5.41
CA SER A 238 -8.72 -8.23 -5.13
C SER A 238 -7.86 -7.76 -3.94
N PHE A 239 -7.56 -6.46 -3.87
CA PHE A 239 -6.89 -5.87 -2.72
C PHE A 239 -7.75 -5.94 -1.45
N ALA A 240 -9.07 -5.77 -1.54
CA ALA A 240 -9.98 -5.93 -0.43
C ALA A 240 -9.96 -7.37 0.14
N ALA A 241 -9.90 -8.39 -0.72
CA ALA A 241 -9.68 -9.77 -0.30
C ALA A 241 -8.34 -9.94 0.45
N MET A 242 -7.26 -9.36 -0.10
CA MET A 242 -5.94 -9.36 0.53
C MET A 242 -5.96 -8.61 1.87
N PHE A 243 -6.64 -7.47 1.94
CA PHE A 243 -6.67 -6.67 3.17
C PHE A 243 -7.55 -7.31 4.25
N THR A 244 -8.60 -8.05 3.86
CA THR A 244 -9.38 -8.92 4.77
C THR A 244 -8.48 -10.02 5.37
N TYR A 245 -7.60 -10.64 4.55
CA TYR A 245 -6.56 -11.54 5.04
C TYR A 245 -5.62 -10.82 6.01
N ILE A 246 -5.05 -9.69 5.64
CA ILE A 246 -4.09 -8.94 6.47
C ILE A 246 -4.68 -8.62 7.85
N SER A 247 -5.92 -8.14 7.89
CA SER A 247 -6.58 -7.70 9.13
C SER A 247 -7.16 -8.84 9.97
N GLY A 248 -7.63 -9.92 9.35
CA GLY A 248 -8.29 -11.04 10.00
C GLY A 248 -7.33 -12.13 10.45
N SER A 249 -6.26 -12.37 9.69
CA SER A 249 -5.34 -13.50 9.95
C SER A 249 -4.64 -13.48 11.31
N PRO A 250 -4.30 -12.34 11.94
CA PRO A 250 -3.75 -12.35 13.29
C PRO A 250 -4.68 -13.05 14.30
N PHE A 251 -5.97 -12.76 14.26
CA PHE A 251 -6.97 -13.38 15.14
C PHE A 251 -7.20 -14.85 14.77
N VAL A 252 -7.34 -15.16 13.49
CA VAL A 252 -7.57 -16.52 13.03
C VAL A 252 -6.38 -17.42 13.35
N LEU A 253 -5.17 -17.00 13.03
CA LEU A 253 -3.99 -17.87 13.22
C LEU A 253 -3.53 -17.94 14.68
N GLN A 254 -3.65 -16.85 15.46
CA GLN A 254 -3.20 -16.83 16.84
C GLN A 254 -4.29 -17.28 17.82
N ASP A 255 -5.51 -16.69 17.76
CA ASP A 255 -6.56 -16.98 18.77
C ASP A 255 -7.30 -18.29 18.47
N ILE A 256 -7.61 -18.60 17.19
CA ILE A 256 -8.34 -19.83 16.83
C ILE A 256 -7.40 -21.01 16.70
N TYR A 257 -6.27 -20.84 15.98
CA TYR A 257 -5.35 -21.96 15.72
C TYR A 257 -4.14 -22.01 16.67
N GLY A 258 -4.04 -21.13 17.67
CA GLY A 258 -3.02 -21.15 18.72
C GLY A 258 -1.61 -20.85 18.24
N MET A 259 -1.45 -20.22 17.08
CA MET A 259 -0.12 -19.88 16.55
C MET A 259 0.52 -18.75 17.38
N SER A 260 1.81 -18.88 17.68
CA SER A 260 2.54 -17.80 18.35
C SER A 260 2.66 -16.56 17.46
N PRO A 261 2.84 -15.33 18.02
CA PRO A 261 3.09 -14.12 17.25
C PRO A 261 4.27 -14.27 16.27
N GLN A 262 5.30 -15.03 16.65
CA GLN A 262 6.47 -15.30 15.80
C GLN A 262 6.11 -16.25 14.66
N GLY A 263 5.35 -17.32 14.95
CA GLY A 263 4.82 -18.24 13.94
C GLY A 263 3.97 -17.53 12.91
N PHE A 264 3.03 -16.69 13.37
CA PHE A 264 2.24 -15.79 12.52
C PHE A 264 3.14 -14.92 11.63
N SER A 265 4.15 -14.29 12.20
CA SER A 265 5.07 -13.40 11.49
C SER A 265 5.83 -14.11 10.38
N ILE A 266 6.28 -15.36 10.63
CA ILE A 266 6.94 -16.19 9.63
C ILE A 266 5.97 -16.57 8.51
N ALA A 267 4.75 -17.02 8.85
CA ALA A 267 3.73 -17.37 7.86
C ALA A 267 3.39 -16.17 6.97
N PHE A 268 3.22 -14.98 7.57
CA PHE A 268 2.99 -13.73 6.83
C PHE A 268 4.17 -13.37 5.92
N GLY A 269 5.41 -13.54 6.42
CA GLY A 269 6.63 -13.33 5.64
C GLY A 269 6.71 -14.27 4.42
N VAL A 270 6.37 -15.54 4.58
CA VAL A 270 6.29 -16.52 3.48
C VAL A 270 5.24 -16.11 2.45
N ASN A 271 4.06 -15.64 2.89
CA ASN A 271 3.02 -15.15 2.00
C ASN A 271 3.49 -13.91 1.23
N SER A 272 4.21 -13.00 1.88
CA SER A 272 4.79 -11.81 1.25
C SER A 272 5.87 -12.17 0.21
N LEU A 273 6.68 -13.20 0.47
CA LEU A 273 7.60 -13.77 -0.53
C LEU A 273 6.84 -14.31 -1.75
N GLY A 274 5.67 -14.95 -1.54
CA GLY A 274 4.78 -15.40 -2.61
C GLY A 274 4.33 -14.24 -3.51
N ILE A 275 3.96 -13.09 -2.94
CA ILE A 275 3.62 -11.86 -3.69
C ILE A 275 4.80 -11.43 -4.57
N VAL A 276 5.98 -11.33 -3.98
CA VAL A 276 7.20 -10.88 -4.69
C VAL A 276 7.56 -11.85 -5.81
N ALA A 277 7.56 -13.15 -5.53
CA ALA A 277 7.89 -14.19 -6.51
C ALA A 277 6.91 -14.19 -7.70
N ALA A 278 5.61 -14.13 -7.42
CA ALA A 278 4.59 -14.07 -8.46
C ALA A 278 4.67 -12.75 -9.26
N GLY A 279 4.95 -11.62 -8.61
CA GLY A 279 5.17 -10.34 -9.27
C GLY A 279 6.38 -10.37 -10.21
N GLN A 280 7.50 -10.95 -9.78
CA GLN A 280 8.69 -11.14 -10.63
C GLN A 280 8.42 -12.09 -11.79
N ALA A 281 7.73 -13.20 -11.56
CA ALA A 281 7.31 -14.11 -12.62
C ALA A 281 6.43 -13.39 -13.65
N GLY A 282 5.48 -12.57 -13.20
CA GLY A 282 4.65 -11.73 -14.06
C GLY A 282 5.47 -10.74 -14.89
N ALA A 283 6.46 -10.08 -14.28
CA ALA A 283 7.36 -9.16 -14.97
C ALA A 283 8.21 -9.86 -16.06
N LEU A 284 8.70 -11.07 -15.80
CA LEU A 284 9.45 -11.87 -16.76
C LEU A 284 8.57 -12.37 -17.94
N LEU A 285 7.30 -12.58 -17.69
CA LEU A 285 6.33 -13.01 -18.71
C LEU A 285 5.73 -11.82 -19.48
N ALA A 286 5.86 -10.60 -18.96
CA ALA A 286 5.40 -9.39 -19.62
C ALA A 286 6.10 -9.23 -20.98
N GLY A 287 5.31 -8.92 -22.02
CA GLY A 287 5.79 -8.88 -23.40
C GLY A 287 5.75 -10.23 -24.15
N ARG A 288 5.70 -11.37 -23.44
CA ARG A 288 5.48 -12.71 -24.02
C ARG A 288 4.05 -13.18 -23.87
N VAL A 289 3.40 -12.78 -22.80
CA VAL A 289 2.00 -13.10 -22.47
C VAL A 289 1.22 -11.81 -22.37
N ALA A 290 0.02 -11.76 -22.93
CA ALA A 290 -0.85 -10.60 -22.84
C ALA A 290 -1.18 -10.26 -21.37
N LEU A 291 -1.15 -8.96 -21.01
CA LEU A 291 -1.44 -8.48 -19.66
C LEU A 291 -2.81 -8.94 -19.14
N THR A 292 -3.81 -9.04 -20.04
CA THR A 292 -5.13 -9.56 -19.69
C THR A 292 -5.11 -11.02 -19.23
N ARG A 293 -4.25 -11.85 -19.84
CA ARG A 293 -4.06 -13.26 -19.43
C ARG A 293 -3.32 -13.36 -18.11
N LEU A 294 -2.30 -12.53 -17.89
CA LEU A 294 -1.58 -12.46 -16.60
C LEU A 294 -2.50 -12.00 -15.47
N LEU A 295 -3.34 -11.01 -15.73
CA LEU A 295 -4.36 -10.57 -14.77
C LEU A 295 -5.36 -11.69 -14.46
N ALA A 296 -5.89 -12.36 -15.51
CA ALA A 296 -6.84 -13.47 -15.34
C ALA A 296 -6.22 -14.62 -14.54
N ALA A 297 -4.96 -14.98 -14.81
CA ALA A 297 -4.24 -15.99 -14.06
C ALA A 297 -4.07 -15.59 -12.58
N GLY A 298 -3.69 -14.34 -12.31
CA GLY A 298 -3.60 -13.82 -10.95
C GLY A 298 -4.92 -13.89 -10.19
N LEU A 299 -6.01 -13.44 -10.82
CA LEU A 299 -7.36 -13.49 -10.23
C LEU A 299 -7.85 -14.94 -10.03
N ALA A 300 -7.53 -15.85 -10.94
CA ALA A 300 -7.83 -17.27 -10.78
C ALA A 300 -7.08 -17.89 -9.58
N VAL A 301 -5.81 -17.52 -9.38
CA VAL A 301 -5.02 -17.96 -8.20
C VAL A 301 -5.62 -17.39 -6.91
N VAL A 302 -6.02 -16.11 -6.88
CA VAL A 302 -6.68 -15.50 -5.70
C VAL A 302 -8.01 -16.20 -5.41
N ALA A 303 -8.82 -16.48 -6.44
CA ALA A 303 -10.10 -17.18 -6.29
C ALA A 303 -9.92 -18.62 -5.83
N ALA A 304 -8.94 -19.35 -6.38
CA ALA A 304 -8.58 -20.70 -5.93
C ALA A 304 -8.12 -20.68 -4.46
N GLY A 305 -7.29 -19.71 -4.08
CA GLY A 305 -6.87 -19.51 -2.70
C GLY A 305 -8.03 -19.27 -1.75
N GLY A 306 -8.98 -18.40 -2.13
CA GLY A 306 -10.20 -18.14 -1.38
C GLY A 306 -11.09 -19.39 -1.25
N ALA A 307 -11.21 -20.18 -2.31
CA ALA A 307 -11.97 -21.44 -2.30
C ALA A 307 -11.32 -22.50 -1.40
N VAL A 308 -9.98 -22.67 -1.50
CA VAL A 308 -9.21 -23.58 -0.63
C VAL A 308 -9.34 -23.16 0.84
N LEU A 309 -9.21 -21.86 1.13
CA LEU A 309 -9.37 -21.30 2.48
C LEU A 309 -10.76 -21.61 3.04
N LEU A 310 -11.80 -21.32 2.26
CA LEU A 310 -13.18 -21.55 2.67
C LEU A 310 -13.46 -23.05 2.90
N ALA A 311 -13.02 -23.92 1.99
CA ALA A 311 -13.14 -25.36 2.14
C ALA A 311 -12.40 -25.86 3.38
N ALA A 312 -11.18 -25.38 3.63
CA ALA A 312 -10.37 -25.75 4.79
C ALA A 312 -11.03 -25.36 6.11
N VAL A 313 -11.63 -24.16 6.18
CA VAL A 313 -12.33 -23.68 7.36
C VAL A 313 -13.60 -24.48 7.60
N LEU A 314 -14.41 -24.74 6.56
CA LEU A 314 -15.68 -25.47 6.68
C LEU A 314 -15.46 -26.97 6.96
N ALA A 315 -14.42 -27.58 6.40
CA ALA A 315 -14.10 -28.98 6.61
C ALA A 315 -13.20 -29.26 7.85
N GLY A 316 -12.77 -28.19 8.55
CA GLY A 316 -11.93 -28.33 9.74
C GLY A 316 -10.53 -28.86 9.49
N TRP A 317 -9.90 -28.55 8.31
CA TRP A 317 -8.54 -29.03 7.97
C TRP A 317 -7.43 -28.37 8.79
N GLY A 318 -7.77 -27.42 9.66
CA GLY A 318 -6.81 -26.73 10.50
C GLY A 318 -5.79 -25.89 9.69
N LEU A 319 -4.61 -25.69 10.28
CA LEU A 319 -3.54 -24.89 9.66
C LEU A 319 -3.07 -25.45 8.31
N HIS A 320 -3.10 -26.76 8.12
CA HIS A 320 -2.64 -27.41 6.88
C HIS A 320 -3.44 -27.01 5.64
N GLY A 321 -4.73 -26.66 5.82
CA GLY A 321 -5.58 -26.14 4.75
C GLY A 321 -5.61 -24.62 4.70
N VAL A 322 -5.61 -23.96 5.85
CA VAL A 322 -5.71 -22.50 5.96
C VAL A 322 -4.47 -21.80 5.41
N LEU A 323 -3.26 -22.25 5.77
CA LEU A 323 -2.02 -21.61 5.31
C LEU A 323 -1.83 -21.65 3.79
N PRO A 324 -2.03 -22.78 3.08
CA PRO A 324 -1.98 -22.81 1.63
C PRO A 324 -3.01 -21.90 0.95
N GLY A 325 -4.24 -21.83 1.50
CA GLY A 325 -5.27 -20.93 1.00
C GLY A 325 -4.84 -19.46 1.09
N LEU A 326 -4.34 -19.03 2.23
CA LEU A 326 -3.82 -17.69 2.45
C LEU A 326 -2.59 -17.38 1.57
N PHE A 327 -1.70 -18.37 1.38
CA PHE A 327 -0.55 -18.23 0.50
C PHE A 327 -0.97 -17.97 -0.96
N LEU A 328 -1.95 -18.72 -1.48
CA LEU A 328 -2.45 -18.53 -2.84
C LEU A 328 -3.12 -17.15 -3.00
N VAL A 329 -3.93 -16.71 -2.02
CA VAL A 329 -4.52 -15.36 -2.04
C VAL A 329 -3.43 -14.29 -2.13
N ALA A 330 -2.39 -14.41 -1.32
CA ALA A 330 -1.27 -13.47 -1.32
C ALA A 330 -0.47 -13.54 -2.63
N ALA A 331 -0.05 -14.73 -3.06
CA ALA A 331 0.75 -14.91 -4.28
C ALA A 331 0.03 -14.39 -5.53
N GLY A 332 -1.28 -14.67 -5.66
CA GLY A 332 -2.07 -14.17 -6.80
C GLY A 332 -2.08 -12.64 -6.90
N GLN A 333 -2.02 -11.95 -5.77
CA GLN A 333 -1.97 -10.48 -5.73
C GLN A 333 -0.72 -9.91 -6.41
N GLY A 334 0.41 -10.64 -6.39
CA GLY A 334 1.63 -10.26 -7.11
C GLY A 334 1.43 -10.14 -8.62
N LEU A 335 0.52 -10.92 -9.21
CA LEU A 335 0.15 -10.83 -10.62
C LEU A 335 -0.96 -9.79 -10.85
N VAL A 336 -1.93 -9.67 -9.94
CA VAL A 336 -3.09 -8.78 -10.12
C VAL A 336 -2.68 -7.32 -10.13
N GLY A 337 -1.96 -6.86 -9.10
CA GLY A 337 -1.65 -5.43 -8.91
C GLY A 337 -0.99 -4.76 -10.12
N PRO A 338 0.19 -5.22 -10.56
CA PRO A 338 0.92 -4.61 -11.68
C PRO A 338 0.13 -4.68 -13.00
N ASN A 339 -0.46 -5.83 -13.32
CA ASN A 339 -1.15 -6.04 -14.59
C ASN A 339 -2.46 -5.26 -14.69
N ALA A 340 -3.28 -5.22 -13.62
CA ALA A 340 -4.50 -4.43 -13.60
C ALA A 340 -4.20 -2.93 -13.67
N THR A 341 -3.14 -2.47 -12.99
CA THR A 341 -2.69 -1.07 -13.06
C THR A 341 -2.24 -0.72 -14.49
N ALA A 342 -1.44 -1.56 -15.13
CA ALA A 342 -0.98 -1.35 -16.49
C ALA A 342 -2.15 -1.25 -17.47
N LEU A 343 -3.13 -2.17 -17.39
CA LEU A 343 -4.34 -2.17 -18.23
C LEU A 343 -5.23 -0.94 -17.95
N ALA A 344 -5.36 -0.53 -16.69
CA ALA A 344 -6.13 0.66 -16.36
C ALA A 344 -5.50 1.95 -16.91
N LEU A 345 -4.18 1.98 -17.09
CA LEU A 345 -3.43 3.14 -17.58
C LEU A 345 -3.18 3.09 -19.10
N GLU A 346 -3.45 1.96 -19.75
CA GLU A 346 -3.20 1.76 -21.18
C GLU A 346 -3.90 2.83 -22.04
N GLY A 347 -3.16 3.43 -23.00
CA GLY A 347 -3.69 4.44 -23.93
C GLY A 347 -3.99 5.82 -23.32
N ARG A 348 -3.61 6.09 -22.07
CA ARG A 348 -3.89 7.38 -21.40
C ARG A 348 -2.74 8.38 -21.54
N PRO A 349 -3.07 9.66 -21.74
CA PRO A 349 -2.04 10.71 -21.82
C PRO A 349 -1.20 10.78 -20.53
N PRO A 350 0.12 11.04 -20.62
CA PRO A 350 1.00 11.15 -19.44
C PRO A 350 0.52 12.18 -18.40
N ARG A 351 -0.13 13.26 -18.84
CA ARG A 351 -0.69 14.31 -17.96
C ARG A 351 -1.77 13.84 -16.99
N VAL A 352 -2.48 12.75 -17.29
CA VAL A 352 -3.53 12.20 -16.40
C VAL A 352 -3.07 10.95 -15.64
N ALA A 353 -1.89 10.41 -15.93
CA ALA A 353 -1.39 9.17 -15.34
C ALA A 353 -1.24 9.27 -13.81
N GLY A 354 -0.83 10.44 -13.29
CA GLY A 354 -0.74 10.71 -11.85
C GLY A 354 -2.12 10.65 -11.17
N THR A 355 -3.10 11.35 -11.73
CA THR A 355 -4.50 11.34 -11.22
C THR A 355 -5.10 9.94 -11.31
N ALA A 356 -4.86 9.21 -12.40
CA ALA A 356 -5.34 7.83 -12.58
C ALA A 356 -4.72 6.88 -11.54
N SER A 357 -3.41 6.94 -11.31
CA SER A 357 -2.75 6.13 -10.28
C SER A 357 -3.25 6.46 -8.87
N ALA A 358 -3.50 7.73 -8.57
CA ALA A 358 -4.07 8.15 -7.29
C ALA A 358 -5.48 7.58 -7.09
N LEU A 359 -6.34 7.64 -8.12
CA LEU A 359 -7.69 7.06 -8.06
C LEU A 359 -7.67 5.55 -7.85
N LEU A 360 -6.77 4.81 -8.52
CA LEU A 360 -6.59 3.37 -8.29
C LEU A 360 -6.16 3.09 -6.85
N GLY A 361 -5.23 3.87 -6.30
CA GLY A 361 -4.80 3.74 -4.91
C GLY A 361 -5.94 4.02 -3.92
N VAL A 362 -6.70 5.09 -4.15
CA VAL A 362 -7.88 5.41 -3.32
C VAL A 362 -8.92 4.29 -3.39
N ALA A 363 -9.22 3.75 -4.57
CA ALA A 363 -10.16 2.65 -4.72
C ALA A 363 -9.70 1.39 -3.98
N GLN A 364 -8.42 1.03 -4.06
CA GLN A 364 -7.83 -0.10 -3.33
C GLN A 364 -8.00 0.08 -1.81
N PHE A 365 -7.56 1.22 -1.28
CA PHE A 365 -7.59 1.45 0.15
C PHE A 365 -9.00 1.66 0.71
N ALA A 366 -9.91 2.27 -0.07
CA ALA A 366 -11.30 2.42 0.34
C ALA A 366 -12.01 1.05 0.40
N LEU A 367 -11.88 0.22 -0.64
CA LEU A 367 -12.48 -1.12 -0.66
C LEU A 367 -11.83 -2.04 0.36
N GLY A 368 -10.49 -2.00 0.51
CA GLY A 368 -9.76 -2.77 1.51
C GLY A 368 -10.17 -2.39 2.92
N GLY A 369 -10.20 -1.10 3.23
CA GLY A 369 -10.62 -0.60 4.54
C GLY A 369 -12.08 -0.93 4.89
N ALA A 370 -12.98 -0.89 3.90
CA ALA A 370 -14.39 -1.26 4.09
C ALA A 370 -14.56 -2.78 4.32
N ALA A 371 -13.73 -3.61 3.69
CA ALA A 371 -13.83 -5.06 3.79
C ALA A 371 -13.16 -5.63 5.05
N ALA A 372 -12.13 -4.98 5.57
CA ALA A 372 -11.34 -5.46 6.71
C ALA A 372 -12.18 -5.86 7.94
N PRO A 373 -13.13 -5.02 8.43
CA PRO A 373 -13.93 -5.36 9.61
C PRO A 373 -14.85 -6.57 9.40
N LEU A 374 -15.16 -6.92 8.13
CA LEU A 374 -16.02 -8.07 7.83
C LEU A 374 -15.38 -9.40 8.28
N ALA A 375 -14.06 -9.44 8.39
CA ALA A 375 -13.36 -10.63 8.87
C ALA A 375 -13.72 -11.01 10.33
N GLY A 376 -14.12 -10.04 11.14
CA GLY A 376 -14.41 -10.23 12.57
C GLY A 376 -15.88 -10.19 12.97
N VAL A 377 -16.83 -10.02 12.03
CA VAL A 377 -18.25 -9.74 12.35
C VAL A 377 -18.96 -10.83 13.15
N ALA A 378 -18.53 -12.10 13.06
CA ALA A 378 -19.12 -13.20 13.82
C ALA A 378 -18.42 -13.48 15.16
N GLY A 379 -17.53 -12.59 15.60
CA GLY A 379 -16.81 -12.73 16.87
C GLY A 379 -15.52 -13.56 16.77
N PRO A 380 -14.83 -13.77 17.91
CA PRO A 380 -13.46 -14.31 17.94
C PRO A 380 -13.35 -15.82 17.71
N GLY A 381 -14.48 -16.55 17.75
CA GLY A 381 -14.47 -18.03 17.75
C GLY A 381 -14.52 -18.68 16.36
N THR A 382 -14.54 -17.93 15.25
CA THR A 382 -14.73 -18.50 13.92
C THR A 382 -13.93 -17.78 12.83
N ALA A 383 -13.31 -18.57 11.94
CA ALA A 383 -12.62 -18.09 10.75
C ALA A 383 -13.56 -17.93 9.53
N VAL A 384 -14.83 -18.35 9.65
CA VAL A 384 -15.78 -18.38 8.53
C VAL A 384 -15.99 -17.00 7.88
N PRO A 385 -16.21 -15.88 8.63
CA PRO A 385 -16.43 -14.58 8.01
C PRO A 385 -15.24 -14.14 7.16
N MET A 386 -14.01 -14.33 7.65
CA MET A 386 -12.80 -14.03 6.89
C MET A 386 -12.73 -14.84 5.59
N ALA A 387 -12.94 -16.16 5.67
CA ALA A 387 -12.85 -17.05 4.52
C ALA A 387 -13.93 -16.76 3.46
N VAL A 388 -15.19 -16.54 3.90
CA VAL A 388 -16.31 -16.17 3.02
C VAL A 388 -16.06 -14.82 2.35
N THR A 389 -15.63 -13.82 3.10
CA THR A 389 -15.36 -12.47 2.57
C THR A 389 -14.24 -12.52 1.53
N ILE A 390 -13.13 -13.22 1.81
CA ILE A 390 -12.03 -13.39 0.86
C ILE A 390 -12.49 -14.10 -0.41
N ALA A 391 -13.21 -15.22 -0.29
CA ALA A 391 -13.70 -15.99 -1.43
C ALA A 391 -14.68 -15.16 -2.29
N ALA A 392 -15.64 -14.47 -1.67
CA ALA A 392 -16.62 -13.65 -2.36
C ALA A 392 -15.97 -12.49 -3.11
N LEU A 393 -15.06 -11.76 -2.47
CA LEU A 393 -14.33 -10.64 -3.09
C LEU A 393 -13.43 -11.10 -4.23
N ALA A 394 -12.77 -12.26 -4.09
CA ALA A 394 -11.94 -12.85 -5.14
C ALA A 394 -12.75 -13.20 -6.39
N VAL A 395 -13.91 -13.86 -6.21
CA VAL A 395 -14.82 -14.20 -7.29
C VAL A 395 -15.37 -12.94 -7.95
N LEU A 396 -15.79 -11.95 -7.17
CA LEU A 396 -16.31 -10.69 -7.69
C LEU A 396 -15.24 -9.93 -8.49
N ALA A 397 -13.99 -9.91 -8.02
CA ALA A 397 -12.87 -9.30 -8.75
C ALA A 397 -12.64 -9.98 -10.11
N ALA A 398 -12.69 -11.31 -10.15
CA ALA A 398 -12.55 -12.09 -11.37
C ALA A 398 -13.72 -11.84 -12.34
N ALA A 399 -14.95 -11.81 -11.85
CA ALA A 399 -16.14 -11.53 -12.64
C ALA A 399 -16.11 -10.12 -13.27
N VAL A 400 -15.72 -9.10 -12.49
CA VAL A 400 -15.58 -7.72 -12.99
C VAL A 400 -14.50 -7.64 -14.08
N ALA A 401 -13.35 -8.25 -13.88
CA ALA A 401 -12.27 -8.25 -14.87
C ALA A 401 -12.69 -8.97 -16.17
N ALA A 402 -13.40 -10.10 -16.07
CA ALA A 402 -13.91 -10.84 -17.23
C ALA A 402 -14.94 -10.02 -18.01
N ALA A 403 -15.85 -9.32 -17.32
CA ALA A 403 -16.85 -8.46 -17.95
C ALA A 403 -16.22 -7.31 -18.75
N VAL A 404 -15.11 -6.74 -18.24
CA VAL A 404 -14.37 -5.66 -18.94
C VAL A 404 -13.58 -6.20 -20.13
N ALA A 405 -12.92 -7.36 -19.98
CA ALA A 405 -12.15 -7.99 -21.04
C ALA A 405 -13.02 -8.45 -22.22
N GLY A 406 -14.27 -8.85 -21.96
CA GLY A 406 -15.25 -9.26 -22.99
C GLY A 406 -16.00 -8.11 -23.66
N ALA A 407 -15.87 -6.88 -23.17
CA ALA A 407 -16.53 -5.73 -23.77
C ALA A 407 -15.86 -5.33 -25.09
N PRO A 408 -16.61 -5.06 -26.18
CA PRO A 408 -16.04 -4.58 -27.43
C PRO A 408 -15.25 -3.28 -27.16
N LYS A 409 -14.00 -3.23 -27.65
CA LYS A 409 -13.21 -2.00 -27.60
C LYS A 409 -13.99 -0.93 -28.37
N ALA A 410 -14.42 0.12 -27.67
CA ALA A 410 -15.04 1.27 -28.33
C ALA A 410 -14.03 1.79 -29.37
N VAL A 411 -14.41 1.74 -30.65
CA VAL A 411 -13.63 2.30 -31.75
C VAL A 411 -13.56 3.80 -31.48
N ALA A 412 -12.34 4.30 -31.22
CA ALA A 412 -12.13 5.74 -31.10
C ALA A 412 -12.62 6.41 -32.39
N PRO A 413 -13.45 7.45 -32.34
CA PRO A 413 -13.77 8.23 -33.53
C PRO A 413 -12.47 8.79 -34.10
N ARG A 414 -12.24 8.57 -35.39
CA ARG A 414 -11.10 9.09 -36.16
C ARG A 414 -11.06 10.60 -36.19
#